data_ab12af64f4336a91e58b0336b31df977
#
_entry.id   ab12af64f4336a91e58b0336b31df977
#
_cell.length_a   1.000
_cell.length_b   1.000
_cell.length_c   1.000
_cell.angle_alpha   90.00
_cell.angle_beta   90.00
_cell.angle_gamma   90.00
#
_symmetry.space_group_name_H-M   'P 1'
#
loop_
_entity.id
_entity.type
_entity.pdbx_description
1 polymer ?
#
loop_
_entity_poly.entity_id
_entity_poly.type
_entity_poly.pdbx_seq_one_letter_code
_entity_poly.pdbx_strand_id
1 'polypeptide(L)'
;YMFGLYYSDNKKPNFTEDYVLYVRPETTVAQVIDSLQTGAGVLRPRSIERCFEKMEVSAKMKPGRYVIEPSFPSIYVARMLVFGWQTPQNLVLSGTMRNKGRIAKKISTQMMVDSASVAQALDSADFLKGYGFTPENVFALILPDTYQMYWTASVEDIFDRLKKEYDAFWTPERDA
;
A
#
# COMPACT_ATOMS: atom_id res chain seq x y z
N TYR A 1 13.74 36.15 -8.67
CA TYR A 1 12.48 35.66 -8.03
C TYR A 1 12.10 34.28 -8.55
N MET A 2 11.97 34.09 -9.88
CA MET A 2 11.63 32.77 -10.46
C MET A 2 12.65 31.67 -10.14
N PHE A 3 13.94 31.99 -10.16
CA PHE A 3 14.98 31.03 -9.81
C PHE A 3 14.88 30.57 -8.35
N GLY A 4 14.55 31.48 -7.45
CA GLY A 4 14.36 31.16 -6.03
C GLY A 4 13.18 30.21 -5.80
N LEU A 5 12.06 30.41 -6.52
CA LEU A 5 10.91 29.52 -6.46
C LEU A 5 11.24 28.14 -7.03
N TYR A 6 11.93 28.09 -8.17
CA TYR A 6 12.37 26.83 -8.76
C TYR A 6 13.24 26.04 -7.78
N TYR A 7 14.22 26.68 -7.17
CA TYR A 7 15.10 26.04 -6.19
C TYR A 7 14.32 25.55 -4.97
N SER A 8 13.42 26.39 -4.45
CA SER A 8 12.55 26.04 -3.31
C SER A 8 11.69 24.81 -3.59
N ASP A 9 11.10 24.75 -4.77
CA ASP A 9 10.16 23.69 -5.13
C ASP A 9 10.84 22.38 -5.53
N ASN A 10 12.01 22.45 -6.18
CA ASN A 10 12.65 21.31 -6.81
C ASN A 10 13.91 20.78 -6.08
N LYS A 11 14.49 21.54 -5.19
CA LYS A 11 15.77 21.17 -4.56
C LYS A 11 15.74 21.25 -3.03
N LYS A 12 14.99 22.16 -2.47
CA LYS A 12 15.04 22.43 -1.04
C LYS A 12 14.13 21.47 -0.25
N PRO A 13 14.66 20.77 0.79
CA PRO A 13 13.85 19.95 1.67
C PRO A 13 12.65 20.72 2.25
N ASN A 14 11.48 20.11 2.31
CA ASN A 14 10.25 20.81 2.69
C ASN A 14 9.49 20.18 3.87
N PHE A 15 10.04 19.16 4.49
CA PHE A 15 9.37 18.44 5.58
C PHE A 15 10.24 18.43 6.84
N THR A 16 9.62 18.19 8.00
CA THR A 16 10.33 18.13 9.29
C THR A 16 10.41 16.72 9.85
N GLU A 17 9.51 15.84 9.45
CA GLU A 17 9.38 14.50 10.03
C GLU A 17 9.16 13.44 8.96
N ASP A 18 9.57 12.21 9.26
CA ASP A 18 9.18 11.05 8.46
C ASP A 18 7.68 10.81 8.61
N TYR A 19 7.02 10.52 7.51
CA TYR A 19 5.59 10.28 7.49
C TYR A 19 5.21 9.23 6.45
N VAL A 20 4.26 8.36 6.79
CA VAL A 20 3.71 7.39 5.85
C VAL A 20 2.34 7.87 5.41
N LEU A 21 2.23 8.21 4.14
CA LEU A 21 1.00 8.71 3.52
C LEU A 21 0.28 7.55 2.83
N TYR A 22 -0.97 7.30 3.23
CA TYR A 22 -1.85 6.35 2.57
C TYR A 22 -2.85 7.09 1.68
N VAL A 23 -2.82 6.78 0.39
CA VAL A 23 -3.73 7.35 -0.60
C VAL A 23 -4.66 6.26 -1.10
N ARG A 24 -5.96 6.42 -0.86
CA ARG A 24 -7.01 5.54 -1.37
C ARG A 24 -7.57 6.10 -2.68
N PRO A 25 -8.31 5.29 -3.46
CA PRO A 25 -8.93 5.78 -4.70
C PRO A 25 -9.84 7.01 -4.49
N GLU A 26 -10.50 7.11 -3.34
CA GLU A 26 -11.40 8.21 -2.98
C GLU A 26 -10.68 9.40 -2.32
N THR A 27 -9.40 9.29 -1.98
CA THR A 27 -8.65 10.35 -1.32
C THR A 27 -8.50 11.58 -2.23
N THR A 28 -8.81 12.75 -1.71
CA THR A 28 -8.67 14.02 -2.44
C THR A 28 -7.30 14.65 -2.21
N VAL A 29 -6.88 15.54 -3.12
CA VAL A 29 -5.64 16.30 -2.99
C VAL A 29 -5.67 17.17 -1.72
N ALA A 30 -6.82 17.76 -1.38
CA ALA A 30 -6.96 18.55 -0.16
C ALA A 30 -6.67 17.71 1.08
N GLN A 31 -7.15 16.48 1.13
CA GLN A 31 -6.87 15.54 2.22
C GLN A 31 -5.39 15.16 2.29
N VAL A 32 -4.74 14.97 1.14
CA VAL A 32 -3.30 14.67 1.07
C VAL A 32 -2.49 15.85 1.61
N ILE A 33 -2.78 17.06 1.18
CA ILE A 33 -2.08 18.26 1.64
C ILE A 33 -2.26 18.44 3.15
N ASP A 34 -3.47 18.25 3.66
CA ASP A 34 -3.77 18.34 5.08
C ASP A 34 -2.97 17.30 5.88
N SER A 35 -2.94 16.05 5.40
CA SER A 35 -2.17 14.97 6.02
C SER A 35 -0.67 15.26 6.04
N LEU A 36 -0.14 15.82 4.96
CA LEU A 36 1.28 16.22 4.91
C LEU A 36 1.59 17.34 5.88
N GLN A 37 0.73 18.34 5.97
CA GLN A 37 0.91 19.45 6.92
C GLN A 37 0.86 18.97 8.37
N THR A 38 -0.07 18.10 8.69
CA THR A 38 -0.26 17.57 10.04
C THR A 38 0.80 16.55 10.43
N GLY A 39 1.12 15.61 9.53
CA GLY A 39 1.97 14.45 9.83
C GLY A 39 3.44 14.62 9.46
N ALA A 40 3.73 15.21 8.33
CA ALA A 40 5.11 15.38 7.83
C ALA A 40 5.72 16.73 8.22
N GLY A 41 4.91 17.69 8.62
CA GLY A 41 5.38 19.03 9.02
C GLY A 41 5.92 19.83 7.84
N VAL A 42 5.03 20.37 7.02
CA VAL A 42 5.40 21.14 5.83
C VAL A 42 5.96 22.50 6.20
N LEU A 43 7.18 22.79 5.76
CA LEU A 43 7.86 24.07 6.04
C LEU A 43 7.34 25.20 5.13
N ARG A 44 7.02 24.90 3.88
CA ARG A 44 6.59 25.86 2.86
C ARG A 44 5.34 25.35 2.13
N PRO A 45 4.14 25.57 2.70
CA PRO A 45 2.89 25.04 2.12
C PRO A 45 2.64 25.47 0.66
N ARG A 46 2.97 26.70 0.31
CA ARG A 46 2.78 27.21 -1.05
C ARG A 46 3.64 26.47 -2.09
N SER A 47 4.78 25.94 -1.67
CA SER A 47 5.63 25.11 -2.53
C SER A 47 4.91 23.80 -2.90
N ILE A 48 4.26 23.17 -1.95
CA ILE A 48 3.43 21.97 -2.18
C ILE A 48 2.30 22.30 -3.18
N GLU A 49 1.57 23.38 -2.96
CA GLU A 49 0.45 23.79 -3.82
C GLU A 49 0.90 24.00 -5.26
N ARG A 50 2.00 24.74 -5.46
CA ARG A 50 2.56 24.97 -6.81
C ARG A 50 2.98 23.69 -7.51
N CYS A 51 3.66 22.79 -6.79
CA CYS A 51 4.13 21.54 -7.37
C CYS A 51 2.97 20.61 -7.70
N PHE A 52 1.97 20.54 -6.84
CA PHE A 52 0.79 19.71 -7.06
C PHE A 52 -0.05 20.22 -8.23
N GLU A 53 -0.18 21.54 -8.38
CA GLU A 53 -0.85 22.14 -9.54
C GLU A 53 -0.08 21.89 -10.83
N LYS A 54 1.23 22.15 -10.82
CA LYS A 54 2.12 21.94 -11.97
C LYS A 54 2.11 20.49 -12.47
N MET A 55 2.09 19.53 -11.57
CA MET A 55 2.09 18.12 -11.90
C MET A 55 0.69 17.53 -12.11
N GLU A 56 -0.35 18.35 -11.96
CA GLU A 56 -1.76 17.93 -12.08
C GLU A 56 -2.07 16.74 -11.15
N VAL A 57 -1.61 16.81 -9.91
CA VAL A 57 -1.76 15.73 -8.93
C VAL A 57 -3.22 15.36 -8.71
N SER A 58 -4.13 16.35 -8.72
CA SER A 58 -5.56 16.09 -8.52
C SER A 58 -6.15 15.15 -9.57
N ALA A 59 -5.64 15.21 -10.81
CA ALA A 59 -6.11 14.38 -11.92
C ALA A 59 -5.33 13.07 -12.07
N LYS A 60 -4.08 13.04 -11.63
CA LYS A 60 -3.14 11.95 -11.92
C LYS A 60 -2.68 11.14 -10.71
N MET A 61 -3.06 11.55 -9.51
CA MET A 61 -2.65 10.89 -8.27
C MET A 61 -3.08 9.42 -8.24
N LYS A 62 -2.15 8.54 -7.89
CA LYS A 62 -2.40 7.10 -7.81
C LYS A 62 -2.51 6.65 -6.34
N PRO A 63 -3.42 5.71 -6.04
CA PRO A 63 -3.49 5.10 -4.72
C PRO A 63 -2.17 4.40 -4.37
N GLY A 64 -1.80 4.41 -3.11
CA GLY A 64 -0.59 3.75 -2.64
C GLY A 64 -0.19 4.14 -1.23
N ARG A 65 0.84 3.46 -0.76
CA ARG A 65 1.53 3.77 0.49
C ARG A 65 2.83 4.49 0.15
N TYR A 66 2.94 5.75 0.52
CA TYR A 66 4.09 6.60 0.19
C TYR A 66 4.84 6.99 1.45
N VAL A 67 6.13 6.69 1.49
CA VAL A 67 7.01 7.10 2.61
C VAL A 67 7.60 8.47 2.28
N ILE A 68 7.27 9.46 3.11
CA ILE A 68 7.75 10.83 2.97
C ILE A 68 8.91 11.06 3.95
N GLU A 69 10.03 11.50 3.43
CA GLU A 69 11.22 11.82 4.23
C GLU A 69 11.43 13.32 4.33
N PRO A 70 12.01 13.83 5.44
CA PRO A 70 12.28 15.27 5.60
C PRO A 70 13.11 15.89 4.48
N SER A 71 14.02 15.12 3.90
CA SER A 71 14.90 15.57 2.81
C SER A 71 14.20 15.82 1.47
N PHE A 72 12.95 15.38 1.33
CA PHE A 72 12.25 15.48 0.05
C PHE A 72 11.83 16.92 -0.27
N PRO A 73 12.12 17.42 -1.47
CA PRO A 73 11.50 18.64 -1.96
C PRO A 73 10.04 18.39 -2.40
N SER A 74 9.27 19.45 -2.51
CA SER A 74 7.85 19.36 -2.88
C SER A 74 7.60 18.63 -4.19
N ILE A 75 8.44 18.89 -5.21
CA ILE A 75 8.29 18.27 -6.53
C ILE A 75 8.46 16.75 -6.48
N TYR A 76 9.33 16.25 -5.60
CA TYR A 76 9.55 14.82 -5.48
C TYR A 76 8.29 14.10 -4.98
N VAL A 77 7.62 14.69 -3.98
CA VAL A 77 6.35 14.15 -3.46
C VAL A 77 5.27 14.17 -4.54
N ALA A 78 5.16 15.26 -5.31
CA ALA A 78 4.22 15.33 -6.42
C ALA A 78 4.49 14.23 -7.46
N ARG A 79 5.75 13.99 -7.80
CA ARG A 79 6.13 12.91 -8.72
C ARG A 79 5.82 11.53 -8.19
N MET A 80 6.08 11.28 -6.91
CA MET A 80 5.73 10.02 -6.26
C MET A 80 4.25 9.69 -6.44
N LEU A 81 3.38 10.67 -6.19
CA LEU A 81 1.94 10.51 -6.28
C LEU A 81 1.46 10.30 -7.73
N VAL A 82 2.03 11.02 -8.68
CA VAL A 82 1.65 10.93 -10.10
C VAL A 82 2.15 9.64 -10.75
N PHE A 83 3.37 9.23 -10.45
CA PHE A 83 3.98 8.04 -11.03
C PHE A 83 3.75 6.76 -10.21
N GLY A 84 3.17 6.89 -9.03
CA GLY A 84 2.88 5.74 -8.18
C GLY A 84 4.13 5.10 -7.56
N TRP A 85 5.11 5.89 -7.15
CA TRP A 85 6.34 5.40 -6.51
C TRP A 85 6.08 5.03 -5.06
N GLN A 86 5.22 4.06 -4.84
CA GLN A 86 4.88 3.60 -3.51
C GLN A 86 5.93 2.63 -2.94
N THR A 87 6.01 2.57 -1.62
CA THR A 87 6.88 1.66 -0.89
C THR A 87 6.09 0.40 -0.49
N PRO A 88 6.62 -0.82 -0.75
CA PRO A 88 5.96 -2.05 -0.32
C PRO A 88 5.76 -2.10 1.19
N GLN A 89 4.70 -2.80 1.61
CA GLN A 89 4.38 -3.05 3.00
C GLN A 89 4.53 -4.53 3.33
N ASN A 90 4.90 -4.83 4.56
CA ASN A 90 4.90 -6.19 5.06
C ASN A 90 3.50 -6.57 5.53
N LEU A 91 2.93 -7.60 4.92
CA LEU A 91 1.74 -8.26 5.44
C LEU A 91 2.17 -9.36 6.38
N VAL A 92 1.93 -9.19 7.67
CA VAL A 92 2.31 -10.15 8.70
C VAL A 92 1.11 -11.03 9.03
N LEU A 93 1.23 -12.32 8.71
CA LEU A 93 0.26 -13.35 9.06
C LEU A 93 0.92 -14.26 10.10
N SER A 94 0.47 -14.17 11.34
CA SER A 94 1.04 -14.92 12.45
C SER A 94 -0.07 -15.42 13.38
N GLY A 95 0.25 -16.45 14.16
CA GLY A 95 -0.68 -17.07 15.10
C GLY A 95 -1.60 -18.09 14.45
N THR A 96 -2.74 -18.36 15.09
CA THR A 96 -3.68 -19.39 14.62
C THR A 96 -4.51 -18.90 13.45
N MET A 97 -4.30 -19.49 12.27
CA MET A 97 -5.02 -19.18 11.03
C MET A 97 -6.19 -20.15 10.79
N ARG A 98 -7.06 -20.31 11.78
CA ARG A 98 -8.20 -21.24 11.73
C ARG A 98 -9.57 -20.56 11.67
N ASN A 99 -9.59 -19.25 11.73
CA ASN A 99 -10.83 -18.46 11.70
C ASN A 99 -10.77 -17.48 10.53
N LYS A 100 -11.66 -17.65 9.56
CA LYS A 100 -11.72 -16.82 8.35
C LYS A 100 -11.94 -15.35 8.66
N GLY A 101 -12.79 -15.03 9.64
CA GLY A 101 -13.03 -13.66 10.08
C GLY A 101 -11.78 -12.99 10.64
N ARG A 102 -10.96 -13.74 11.39
CA ARG A 102 -9.68 -13.22 11.90
C ARG A 102 -8.66 -13.01 10.79
N ILE A 103 -8.59 -13.92 9.84
CA ILE A 103 -7.71 -13.79 8.66
C ILE A 103 -8.11 -12.57 7.86
N ALA A 104 -9.39 -12.41 7.54
CA ALA A 104 -9.91 -11.26 6.82
C ALA A 104 -9.59 -9.95 7.55
N LYS A 105 -9.77 -9.91 8.87
CA LYS A 105 -9.43 -8.74 9.69
C LYS A 105 -7.92 -8.44 9.69
N LYS A 106 -7.09 -9.46 9.83
CA LYS A 106 -5.62 -9.28 9.81
C LYS A 106 -5.15 -8.69 8.48
N ILE A 107 -5.69 -9.17 7.37
CA ILE A 107 -5.35 -8.67 6.04
C ILE A 107 -5.87 -7.24 5.85
N SER A 108 -7.13 -6.97 6.18
CA SER A 108 -7.75 -5.66 5.96
C SER A 108 -7.16 -4.55 6.83
N THR A 109 -6.67 -4.86 8.02
CA THR A 109 -6.02 -3.87 8.88
C THR A 109 -4.62 -3.48 8.40
N GLN A 110 -3.98 -4.31 7.60
CA GLN A 110 -2.64 -4.10 7.09
C GLN A 110 -2.61 -3.67 5.62
N MET A 111 -3.69 -3.94 4.86
CA MET A 111 -3.76 -3.71 3.42
C MET A 111 -4.95 -2.81 3.07
N MET A 112 -4.99 -2.31 1.83
CA MET A 112 -6.09 -1.46 1.36
C MET A 112 -7.41 -2.22 1.22
N VAL A 113 -7.37 -3.51 0.90
CA VAL A 113 -8.58 -4.35 0.73
C VAL A 113 -9.41 -4.40 2.00
N ASP A 114 -10.73 -4.46 1.86
CA ASP A 114 -11.62 -4.57 3.01
C ASP A 114 -11.79 -6.03 3.48
N SER A 115 -12.27 -6.19 4.73
CA SER A 115 -12.46 -7.51 5.32
C SER A 115 -13.57 -8.31 4.63
N ALA A 116 -14.59 -7.65 4.11
CA ALA A 116 -15.71 -8.31 3.44
C ALA A 116 -15.26 -8.98 2.14
N SER A 117 -14.43 -8.30 1.35
CA SER A 117 -13.87 -8.86 0.11
C SER A 117 -12.98 -10.06 0.38
N VAL A 118 -12.13 -10.00 1.41
CA VAL A 118 -11.27 -11.12 1.80
C VAL A 118 -12.09 -12.29 2.32
N ALA A 119 -13.08 -12.03 3.18
CA ALA A 119 -13.97 -13.07 3.72
C ALA A 119 -14.76 -13.77 2.60
N GLN A 120 -15.26 -13.01 1.64
CA GLN A 120 -15.96 -13.55 0.48
C GLN A 120 -15.06 -14.48 -0.34
N ALA A 121 -13.81 -14.07 -0.58
CA ALA A 121 -12.84 -14.89 -1.30
C ALA A 121 -12.54 -16.20 -0.55
N LEU A 122 -12.41 -16.17 0.77
CA LEU A 122 -12.16 -17.35 1.60
C LEU A 122 -13.34 -18.35 1.60
N ASP A 123 -14.54 -17.89 1.30
CA ASP A 123 -15.74 -18.72 1.22
C ASP A 123 -16.18 -19.05 -0.21
N SER A 124 -15.48 -18.53 -1.23
CA SER A 124 -15.84 -18.74 -2.62
C SER A 124 -15.14 -19.99 -3.19
N ALA A 125 -15.92 -21.06 -3.40
CA ALA A 125 -15.41 -22.28 -4.01
C ALA A 125 -14.86 -22.04 -5.41
N ASP A 126 -15.52 -21.21 -6.21
CA ASP A 126 -15.09 -20.89 -7.58
C ASP A 126 -13.76 -20.13 -7.59
N PHE A 127 -13.61 -19.15 -6.72
CA PHE A 127 -12.37 -18.37 -6.58
C PHE A 127 -11.21 -19.28 -6.14
N LEU A 128 -11.43 -20.08 -5.09
CA LEU A 128 -10.39 -20.93 -4.50
C LEU A 128 -9.99 -22.10 -5.40
N LYS A 129 -10.89 -22.55 -6.27
CA LYS A 129 -10.61 -23.62 -7.23
C LYS A 129 -9.42 -23.30 -8.13
N GLY A 130 -9.27 -22.05 -8.53
CA GLY A 130 -8.13 -21.58 -9.32
C GLY A 130 -6.79 -21.75 -8.62
N TYR A 131 -6.79 -21.83 -7.29
CA TYR A 131 -5.59 -22.02 -6.46
C TYR A 131 -5.42 -23.48 -6.00
N GLY A 132 -6.36 -24.35 -6.32
CA GLY A 132 -6.33 -25.76 -5.91
C GLY A 132 -6.85 -25.99 -4.49
N PHE A 133 -7.68 -25.09 -3.98
CA PHE A 133 -8.23 -25.15 -2.62
C PHE A 133 -9.77 -25.08 -2.61
N THR A 134 -10.34 -25.43 -1.48
CA THR A 134 -11.77 -25.30 -1.17
C THR A 134 -11.97 -24.43 0.05
N PRO A 135 -13.18 -23.94 0.33
CA PRO A 135 -13.44 -23.19 1.56
C PRO A 135 -13.10 -23.96 2.85
N GLU A 136 -13.12 -25.28 2.79
CA GLU A 136 -12.83 -26.13 3.94
C GLU A 136 -11.32 -26.28 4.20
N ASN A 137 -10.49 -26.28 3.15
CA ASN A 137 -9.04 -26.51 3.29
C ASN A 137 -8.17 -25.29 2.99
N VAL A 138 -8.77 -24.12 2.73
CA VAL A 138 -8.02 -22.89 2.36
C VAL A 138 -7.04 -22.46 3.44
N PHE A 139 -7.25 -22.84 4.69
CA PHE A 139 -6.33 -22.53 5.79
C PHE A 139 -4.91 -23.06 5.55
N ALA A 140 -4.79 -24.17 4.83
CA ALA A 140 -3.48 -24.74 4.49
C ALA A 140 -2.67 -23.85 3.53
N LEU A 141 -3.36 -23.03 2.72
CA LEU A 141 -2.71 -22.06 1.82
C LEU A 141 -2.05 -20.92 2.60
N ILE A 142 -2.62 -20.57 3.76
CA ILE A 142 -2.19 -19.40 4.54
C ILE A 142 -1.11 -19.82 5.53
N LEU A 143 0.12 -19.80 5.08
CA LEU A 143 1.26 -20.10 5.95
C LEU A 143 1.56 -18.89 6.84
N PRO A 144 1.79 -19.11 8.15
CA PRO A 144 2.25 -18.03 9.02
C PRO A 144 3.62 -17.51 8.56
N ASP A 145 3.66 -16.28 8.07
CA ASP A 145 4.89 -15.66 7.57
C ASP A 145 4.66 -14.16 7.39
N THR A 146 5.72 -13.47 6.97
CA THR A 146 5.68 -12.07 6.56
C THR A 146 5.82 -12.00 5.04
N TYR A 147 4.83 -11.39 4.39
CA TYR A 147 4.77 -11.27 2.94
C TYR A 147 4.94 -9.80 2.55
N GLN A 148 6.00 -9.47 1.81
CA GLN A 148 6.19 -8.12 1.30
C GLN A 148 5.39 -7.92 0.02
N MET A 149 4.53 -6.90 0.00
CA MET A 149 3.72 -6.55 -1.17
C MET A 149 3.27 -5.11 -1.10
N TYR A 150 2.78 -4.57 -2.23
CA TYR A 150 2.21 -3.23 -2.22
C TYR A 150 0.91 -3.20 -1.42
N TRP A 151 0.73 -2.13 -0.65
CA TRP A 151 -0.47 -1.93 0.16
C TRP A 151 -1.76 -1.97 -0.69
N THR A 152 -1.68 -1.57 -1.96
CA THR A 152 -2.78 -1.57 -2.92
C THR A 152 -3.06 -2.94 -3.56
N ALA A 153 -2.35 -3.99 -3.17
CA ALA A 153 -2.56 -5.33 -3.71
C ALA A 153 -4.03 -5.75 -3.61
N SER A 154 -4.57 -6.28 -4.71
CA SER A 154 -5.93 -6.82 -4.74
C SER A 154 -6.02 -8.13 -3.96
N VAL A 155 -7.24 -8.61 -3.75
CA VAL A 155 -7.45 -9.94 -3.15
C VAL A 155 -6.77 -11.01 -3.99
N GLU A 156 -6.87 -10.93 -5.31
CA GLU A 156 -6.21 -11.84 -6.25
C GLU A 156 -4.70 -11.79 -6.11
N ASP A 157 -4.11 -10.60 -6.04
CA ASP A 157 -2.67 -10.43 -5.86
C ASP A 157 -2.18 -11.06 -4.56
N ILE A 158 -2.94 -10.88 -3.48
CA ILE A 158 -2.62 -11.46 -2.17
C ILE A 158 -2.65 -12.99 -2.26
N PHE A 159 -3.69 -13.58 -2.84
CA PHE A 159 -3.80 -15.02 -2.99
C PHE A 159 -2.74 -15.59 -3.94
N ASP A 160 -2.41 -14.90 -5.03
CA ASP A 160 -1.31 -15.27 -5.92
C ASP A 160 0.00 -15.37 -5.16
N ARG A 161 0.27 -14.40 -4.29
CA ARG A 161 1.48 -14.40 -3.45
C ARG A 161 1.46 -15.54 -2.43
N LEU A 162 0.33 -15.77 -1.77
CA LEU A 162 0.18 -16.88 -0.83
C LEU A 162 0.41 -18.23 -1.52
N LYS A 163 -0.14 -18.40 -2.71
CA LYS A 163 0.05 -19.63 -3.50
C LYS A 163 1.50 -19.81 -3.92
N LYS A 164 2.17 -18.75 -4.35
CA LYS A 164 3.58 -18.79 -4.72
C LYS A 164 4.45 -19.25 -3.53
N GLU A 165 4.23 -18.69 -2.36
CA GLU A 165 4.98 -19.05 -1.15
C GLU A 165 4.62 -20.47 -0.68
N TYR A 166 3.35 -20.88 -0.81
CA TYR A 166 2.91 -22.24 -0.51
C TYR A 166 3.63 -23.26 -1.41
N ASP A 167 3.67 -23.02 -2.72
CA ASP A 167 4.34 -23.90 -3.66
C ASP A 167 5.86 -23.96 -3.44
N ALA A 168 6.47 -22.84 -3.04
CA ALA A 168 7.88 -22.78 -2.70
C ALA A 168 8.20 -23.55 -1.41
N PHE A 169 7.27 -23.52 -0.45
CA PHE A 169 7.42 -24.26 0.82
C PHE A 169 7.29 -25.78 0.63
N TRP A 170 6.28 -26.22 -0.12
CA TRP A 170 6.04 -27.64 -0.40
C TRP A 170 6.82 -28.07 -1.64
N THR A 171 8.06 -28.49 -1.42
CA THR A 171 8.89 -29.11 -2.46
C THR A 171 8.73 -30.64 -2.41
N PRO A 172 9.08 -31.38 -3.48
CA PRO A 172 9.03 -32.85 -3.47
C PRO A 172 9.78 -33.48 -2.29
N GLU A 173 10.82 -32.82 -1.80
CA GLU A 173 11.60 -33.28 -0.65
C GLU A 173 10.83 -33.14 0.69
N ARG A 174 9.90 -32.20 0.78
CA ARG A 174 9.06 -32.00 1.97
C ARG A 174 7.75 -32.80 1.92
N ASP A 175 7.29 -33.14 0.73
CA ASP A 175 6.13 -34.00 0.52
C ASP A 175 6.44 -35.48 0.79
N ALA A 176 7.68 -35.81 0.82
CA ALA A 176 8.16 -37.16 1.13
C ALA A 176 8.34 -37.33 2.65
#